data_761e37527abd1c05ed5c560419c0052b
#
_entry.id   761e37527abd1c05ed5c560419c0052b
#
_cell.length_a   1.000
_cell.length_b   1.000
_cell.length_c   1.000
_cell.angle_alpha   90.00
_cell.angle_beta   90.00
_cell.angle_gamma   90.00
#
_symmetry.space_group_name_H-M   'P 1'
#
loop_
_entity.id
_entity.type
_entity.pdbx_description
1 polymer ?
#
loop_
_entity_poly.entity_id
_entity_poly.type
_entity_poly.pdbx_seq_one_letter_code
_entity_poly.pdbx_strand_id
1 'polypeptide(L)'
;MINNDGHRLAFHVTPGHLPAIVLDAGGGLDSSYWKDLVPKIAAATGSEIITYDRAGLGDSDEVPGPWKVESAVGDLETGLRALRVTRNVILVSHSQAGEVAAYFTRGNRQLVSGAVLVDASLPELYTDEEIARLVAANKPQVDAAKADPSTKENRQLIATAENYAPMHQAYHQVSWPDSVPATVIVSEKTPFDGSPEDAQLWRDAAAAFAKAGPDRTLITAVGSSHDIPIERPDLVLSEIEKMATARG
;
A
#
# COMPACT_ATOMS: atom_id res chain seq x y z
N MET A 1 -14.90 -0.14 -14.38
CA MET A 1 -14.10 1.06 -14.74
C MET A 1 -14.75 2.30 -14.18
N ILE A 2 -14.00 3.11 -13.46
CA ILE A 2 -14.44 4.39 -12.86
C ILE A 2 -13.58 5.49 -13.48
N ASN A 3 -14.20 6.62 -13.87
CA ASN A 3 -13.48 7.74 -14.46
C ASN A 3 -13.10 8.75 -13.37
N ASN A 4 -11.85 9.21 -13.37
CA ASN A 4 -11.35 10.30 -12.56
C ASN A 4 -10.49 11.22 -13.41
N ASP A 5 -10.85 12.51 -13.52
CA ASP A 5 -10.08 13.55 -14.22
C ASP A 5 -9.53 13.14 -15.62
N GLY A 6 -10.36 12.39 -16.38
CA GLY A 6 -10.05 12.02 -17.77
C GLY A 6 -9.28 10.70 -17.94
N HIS A 7 -8.98 9.97 -16.89
CA HIS A 7 -8.45 8.60 -16.94
C HIS A 7 -9.39 7.60 -16.26
N ARG A 8 -9.31 6.33 -16.69
CA ARG A 8 -10.18 5.26 -16.18
C ARG A 8 -9.38 4.36 -15.25
N LEU A 9 -10.02 4.00 -14.15
CA LEU A 9 -9.46 3.13 -13.12
C LEU A 9 -10.27 1.83 -13.04
N ALA A 10 -9.57 0.71 -12.99
CA ALA A 10 -10.18 -0.60 -12.80
C ALA A 10 -10.40 -0.85 -11.31
N PHE A 11 -11.65 -1.02 -10.91
CA PHE A 11 -12.06 -1.44 -9.58
C PHE A 11 -12.81 -2.76 -9.70
N HIS A 12 -12.48 -3.72 -8.84
CA HIS A 12 -13.08 -5.04 -8.78
C HIS A 12 -13.75 -5.21 -7.42
N VAL A 13 -15.01 -5.57 -7.41
CA VAL A 13 -15.82 -5.69 -6.19
C VAL A 13 -16.31 -7.10 -6.02
N THR A 14 -15.99 -7.71 -4.90
CA THR A 14 -16.66 -8.92 -4.40
C THR A 14 -17.73 -8.47 -3.41
N PRO A 15 -19.03 -8.68 -3.71
CA PRO A 15 -20.10 -8.19 -2.86
C PRO A 15 -20.07 -8.77 -1.44
N GLY A 16 -20.43 -7.95 -0.46
CA GLY A 16 -20.47 -8.31 0.94
C GLY A 16 -21.14 -7.21 1.77
N HIS A 17 -20.89 -7.21 3.05
CA HIS A 17 -21.36 -6.18 3.98
C HIS A 17 -20.20 -5.34 4.55
N LEU A 18 -20.49 -4.39 5.39
CA LEU A 18 -19.47 -3.62 6.10
C LEU A 18 -18.82 -4.46 7.22
N PRO A 19 -17.55 -4.21 7.54
CA PRO A 19 -16.67 -3.21 6.91
C PRO A 19 -16.35 -3.53 5.47
N ALA A 20 -16.14 -2.52 4.61
CA ALA A 20 -15.56 -2.72 3.28
C ALA A 20 -14.05 -2.87 3.42
N ILE A 21 -13.46 -3.91 2.83
CA ILE A 21 -12.03 -4.19 2.88
C ILE A 21 -11.42 -3.82 1.53
N VAL A 22 -10.53 -2.84 1.52
CA VAL A 22 -9.83 -2.37 0.33
C VAL A 22 -8.42 -2.93 0.32
N LEU A 23 -8.07 -3.68 -0.72
CA LEU A 23 -6.75 -4.27 -0.89
C LEU A 23 -5.97 -3.49 -1.96
N ASP A 24 -4.84 -2.90 -1.57
CA ASP A 24 -3.94 -2.16 -2.45
C ASP A 24 -2.59 -2.87 -2.55
N ALA A 25 -2.15 -3.16 -3.77
CA ALA A 25 -0.93 -3.90 -4.06
C ALA A 25 0.32 -3.00 -4.04
N GLY A 26 1.49 -3.59 -4.00
CA GLY A 26 2.77 -2.89 -3.98
C GLY A 26 3.09 -2.13 -5.26
N GLY A 27 4.26 -1.51 -5.30
CA GLY A 27 4.77 -0.81 -6.49
C GLY A 27 4.90 -1.75 -7.68
N GLY A 28 4.40 -1.33 -8.85
CA GLY A 28 4.42 -2.13 -10.07
C GLY A 28 3.44 -3.32 -10.11
N LEU A 29 2.70 -3.57 -9.03
CA LEU A 29 1.71 -4.66 -8.93
C LEU A 29 0.29 -4.12 -9.12
N ASP A 30 -0.58 -4.96 -9.68
CA ASP A 30 -1.99 -4.71 -9.87
C ASP A 30 -2.88 -5.54 -8.91
N SER A 31 -4.18 -5.45 -9.06
CA SER A 31 -5.18 -6.14 -8.23
C SER A 31 -5.06 -7.67 -8.25
N SER A 32 -4.47 -8.25 -9.29
CA SER A 32 -4.27 -9.70 -9.42
C SER A 32 -3.35 -10.28 -8.33
N TYR A 33 -2.52 -9.44 -7.70
CA TYR A 33 -1.69 -9.83 -6.56
C TYR A 33 -2.51 -10.43 -5.41
N TRP A 34 -3.75 -10.00 -5.23
CA TRP A 34 -4.64 -10.42 -4.17
C TRP A 34 -5.59 -11.57 -4.56
N LYS A 35 -5.52 -12.08 -5.80
CA LYS A 35 -6.50 -13.02 -6.37
C LYS A 35 -6.79 -14.24 -5.50
N ASP A 36 -5.76 -14.79 -4.84
CA ASP A 36 -5.87 -16.01 -4.04
C ASP A 36 -6.34 -15.72 -2.59
N LEU A 37 -6.21 -14.47 -2.14
CA LEU A 37 -6.68 -14.02 -0.82
C LEU A 37 -8.11 -13.49 -0.84
N VAL A 38 -8.53 -12.81 -1.89
CA VAL A 38 -9.89 -12.20 -2.00
C VAL A 38 -11.00 -13.20 -1.64
N PRO A 39 -11.07 -14.41 -2.23
CA PRO A 39 -12.14 -15.34 -1.89
C PRO A 39 -12.07 -15.85 -0.45
N LYS A 40 -10.87 -15.97 0.12
CA LYS A 40 -10.67 -16.39 1.51
C LYS A 40 -11.12 -15.31 2.49
N ILE A 41 -10.75 -14.05 2.24
CA ILE A 41 -11.18 -12.91 3.05
C ILE A 41 -12.70 -12.76 3.01
N ALA A 42 -13.30 -12.82 1.81
CA ALA A 42 -14.75 -12.74 1.65
C ALA A 42 -15.48 -13.86 2.41
N ALA A 43 -14.99 -15.11 2.31
CA ALA A 43 -15.58 -16.23 3.03
C ALA A 43 -15.44 -16.13 4.56
N ALA A 44 -14.32 -15.63 5.04
CA ALA A 44 -14.04 -15.54 6.47
C ALA A 44 -14.74 -14.35 7.14
N THR A 45 -14.87 -13.23 6.45
CA THR A 45 -15.39 -11.98 7.04
C THR A 45 -16.82 -11.66 6.60
N GLY A 46 -17.27 -12.16 5.44
CA GLY A 46 -18.51 -11.73 4.80
C GLY A 46 -18.49 -10.28 4.31
N SER A 47 -17.36 -9.62 4.37
CA SER A 47 -17.17 -8.21 4.01
C SER A 47 -17.22 -7.99 2.49
N GLU A 48 -17.59 -6.78 2.08
CA GLU A 48 -17.35 -6.33 0.71
C GLU A 48 -15.84 -6.17 0.51
N ILE A 49 -15.29 -6.83 -0.52
CA ILE A 49 -13.86 -6.74 -0.83
C ILE A 49 -13.70 -5.93 -2.11
N ILE A 50 -12.84 -4.93 -2.04
CA ILE A 50 -12.50 -4.04 -3.15
C ILE A 50 -11.02 -4.17 -3.43
N THR A 51 -10.68 -4.56 -4.66
CA THR A 51 -9.32 -4.41 -5.20
C THR A 51 -9.36 -3.42 -6.35
N TYR A 52 -8.23 -2.80 -6.63
CA TYR A 52 -8.16 -1.85 -7.74
C TYR A 52 -6.75 -1.78 -8.31
N ASP A 53 -6.68 -1.36 -9.56
CA ASP A 53 -5.42 -1.09 -10.23
C ASP A 53 -5.16 0.42 -10.15
N ARG A 54 -4.03 0.81 -9.55
CA ARG A 54 -3.63 2.23 -9.57
C ARG A 54 -3.36 2.69 -10.99
N ALA A 55 -3.49 3.99 -11.25
CA ALA A 55 -3.19 4.57 -12.55
C ALA A 55 -1.84 4.07 -13.08
N GLY A 56 -1.83 3.59 -14.32
CA GLY A 56 -0.66 3.00 -14.96
C GLY A 56 -0.43 1.52 -14.67
N LEU A 57 -1.24 0.84 -13.86
CA LEU A 57 -1.12 -0.57 -13.55
C LEU A 57 -2.36 -1.35 -14.03
N GLY A 58 -2.18 -2.65 -14.25
CA GLY A 58 -3.26 -3.54 -14.66
C GLY A 58 -4.10 -2.99 -15.83
N ASP A 59 -5.41 -2.96 -15.64
CA ASP A 59 -6.38 -2.47 -16.62
C ASP A 59 -6.66 -0.95 -16.51
N SER A 60 -6.02 -0.26 -15.56
CA SER A 60 -6.15 1.20 -15.43
C SER A 60 -5.35 1.94 -16.49
N ASP A 61 -5.86 3.11 -16.89
CA ASP A 61 -5.19 3.98 -17.87
C ASP A 61 -3.89 4.54 -17.29
N GLU A 62 -2.90 4.79 -18.15
CA GLU A 62 -1.69 5.50 -17.78
C GLU A 62 -1.98 7.00 -17.64
N VAL A 63 -1.37 7.62 -16.63
CA VAL A 63 -1.40 9.08 -16.44
C VAL A 63 0.00 9.63 -16.69
N PRO A 64 0.17 10.60 -17.59
CA PRO A 64 1.46 11.17 -17.89
C PRO A 64 2.07 11.94 -16.71
N GLY A 65 3.40 11.99 -16.68
CA GLY A 65 4.18 12.77 -15.71
C GLY A 65 4.56 11.97 -14.47
N PRO A 66 5.23 12.63 -13.51
CA PRO A 66 5.73 11.95 -12.34
C PRO A 66 4.57 11.42 -11.47
N TRP A 67 4.77 10.24 -10.91
CA TRP A 67 3.81 9.67 -9.97
C TRP A 67 3.71 10.53 -8.70
N LYS A 68 2.49 10.73 -8.23
CA LYS A 68 2.20 11.51 -7.01
C LYS A 68 1.24 10.73 -6.13
N VAL A 69 1.60 10.59 -4.87
CA VAL A 69 0.76 9.89 -3.88
C VAL A 69 -0.61 10.57 -3.71
N GLU A 70 -0.67 11.90 -3.81
CA GLU A 70 -1.92 12.66 -3.72
C GLU A 70 -2.88 12.33 -4.88
N SER A 71 -2.35 12.08 -6.08
CA SER A 71 -3.16 11.62 -7.21
C SER A 71 -3.72 10.23 -6.97
N ALA A 72 -2.90 9.29 -6.46
CA ALA A 72 -3.35 7.94 -6.11
C ALA A 72 -4.41 7.96 -4.98
N VAL A 73 -4.29 8.85 -4.02
CA VAL A 73 -5.31 9.08 -2.97
C VAL A 73 -6.62 9.60 -3.60
N GLY A 74 -6.56 10.60 -4.48
CA GLY A 74 -7.72 11.12 -5.20
C GLY A 74 -8.42 10.07 -6.06
N ASP A 75 -7.65 9.18 -6.68
CA ASP A 75 -8.17 8.04 -7.44
C ASP A 75 -8.95 7.06 -6.54
N LEU A 76 -8.38 6.71 -5.39
CA LEU A 76 -9.04 5.85 -4.42
C LEU A 76 -10.30 6.49 -3.84
N GLU A 77 -10.26 7.79 -3.48
CA GLU A 77 -11.42 8.54 -3.01
C GLU A 77 -12.55 8.55 -4.04
N THR A 78 -12.22 8.79 -5.31
CA THR A 78 -13.19 8.79 -6.41
C THR A 78 -13.78 7.40 -6.62
N GLY A 79 -12.94 6.36 -6.55
CA GLY A 79 -13.38 4.97 -6.64
C GLY A 79 -14.37 4.60 -5.54
N LEU A 80 -14.02 4.82 -4.29
CA LEU A 80 -14.89 4.50 -3.15
C LEU A 80 -16.20 5.30 -3.18
N ARG A 81 -16.15 6.58 -3.56
CA ARG A 81 -17.35 7.41 -3.73
C ARG A 81 -18.27 6.86 -4.83
N ALA A 82 -17.72 6.46 -5.96
CA ALA A 82 -18.49 5.88 -7.07
C ALA A 82 -19.13 4.54 -6.67
N LEU A 83 -18.45 3.75 -5.85
CA LEU A 83 -18.96 2.50 -5.28
C LEU A 83 -19.90 2.72 -4.08
N ARG A 84 -20.12 3.97 -3.66
CA ARG A 84 -20.96 4.35 -2.51
C ARG A 84 -20.44 3.83 -1.16
N VAL A 85 -19.16 3.58 -1.05
CA VAL A 85 -18.49 3.24 0.21
C VAL A 85 -18.16 4.52 0.95
N THR A 86 -18.93 4.81 1.99
CA THR A 86 -18.90 6.12 2.69
C THR A 86 -18.53 6.02 4.16
N ARG A 87 -18.27 4.82 4.66
CA ARG A 87 -17.90 4.58 6.08
C ARG A 87 -17.32 3.17 6.27
N ASN A 88 -16.66 2.96 7.38
CA ASN A 88 -16.20 1.68 7.89
C ASN A 88 -15.35 0.92 6.86
N VAL A 89 -14.25 1.56 6.43
CA VAL A 89 -13.28 1.01 5.49
C VAL A 89 -12.09 0.46 6.28
N ILE A 90 -11.69 -0.76 5.97
CA ILE A 90 -10.41 -1.34 6.39
C ILE A 90 -9.47 -1.33 5.18
N LEU A 91 -8.31 -0.71 5.35
CA LEU A 91 -7.26 -0.71 4.33
C LEU A 91 -6.32 -1.90 4.56
N VAL A 92 -6.02 -2.64 3.51
CA VAL A 92 -4.99 -3.69 3.50
C VAL A 92 -3.97 -3.32 2.44
N SER A 93 -2.80 -2.87 2.86
CA SER A 93 -1.85 -2.20 1.96
C SER A 93 -0.49 -2.86 2.02
N HIS A 94 -0.02 -3.31 0.86
CA HIS A 94 1.29 -3.95 0.72
C HIS A 94 2.33 -2.98 0.18
N SER A 95 3.54 -2.97 0.77
CA SER A 95 4.69 -2.24 0.22
C SER A 95 4.38 -0.75 -0.02
N GLN A 96 4.60 -0.23 -1.23
CA GLN A 96 4.33 1.15 -1.63
C GLN A 96 2.88 1.60 -1.34
N ALA A 97 1.92 0.70 -1.32
CA ALA A 97 0.55 1.05 -0.96
C ALA A 97 0.41 1.60 0.48
N GLY A 98 1.41 1.39 1.34
CA GLY A 98 1.48 2.02 2.65
C GLY A 98 1.50 3.55 2.61
N GLU A 99 2.12 4.12 1.57
CA GLU A 99 2.15 5.56 1.34
C GLU A 99 0.74 6.09 1.03
N VAL A 100 0.03 5.41 0.12
CA VAL A 100 -1.37 5.75 -0.21
C VAL A 100 -2.25 5.62 1.03
N ALA A 101 -2.10 4.51 1.79
CA ALA A 101 -2.86 4.28 3.02
C ALA A 101 -2.66 5.38 4.06
N ALA A 102 -1.42 5.85 4.27
CA ALA A 102 -1.11 6.88 5.25
C ALA A 102 -1.73 8.24 4.87
N TYR A 103 -1.53 8.68 3.63
CA TYR A 103 -2.14 9.92 3.14
C TYR A 103 -3.66 9.85 3.10
N PHE A 104 -4.22 8.74 2.60
CA PHE A 104 -5.66 8.52 2.55
C PHE A 104 -6.29 8.55 3.95
N THR A 105 -5.73 7.81 4.90
CA THR A 105 -6.22 7.75 6.28
C THR A 105 -6.17 9.11 6.96
N ARG A 106 -5.09 9.87 6.76
CA ARG A 106 -4.95 11.23 7.30
C ARG A 106 -6.07 12.16 6.81
N GLY A 107 -6.42 12.09 5.52
CA GLY A 107 -7.49 12.88 4.91
C GLY A 107 -8.89 12.38 5.25
N ASN A 108 -9.05 11.07 5.49
CA ASN A 108 -10.34 10.38 5.57
C ASN A 108 -10.51 9.60 6.89
N ARG A 109 -10.01 10.14 8.02
CA ARG A 109 -10.00 9.46 9.32
C ARG A 109 -11.38 9.01 9.85
N GLN A 110 -12.46 9.57 9.35
CA GLN A 110 -13.84 9.16 9.69
C GLN A 110 -14.36 8.03 8.79
N LEU A 111 -13.77 7.84 7.63
CA LEU A 111 -14.10 6.78 6.68
C LEU A 111 -13.35 5.51 7.03
N VAL A 112 -12.05 5.63 7.40
CA VAL A 112 -11.18 4.50 7.70
C VAL A 112 -11.38 4.06 9.15
N SER A 113 -11.77 2.81 9.36
CA SER A 113 -11.98 2.22 10.67
C SER A 113 -10.77 1.41 11.17
N GLY A 114 -9.85 1.02 10.29
CA GLY A 114 -8.63 0.30 10.64
C GLY A 114 -7.75 0.00 9.42
N ALA A 115 -6.54 -0.48 9.67
CA ALA A 115 -5.62 -0.87 8.59
C ALA A 115 -4.80 -2.12 8.96
N VAL A 116 -4.48 -2.93 7.95
CA VAL A 116 -3.46 -3.99 7.99
C VAL A 116 -2.37 -3.61 6.98
N LEU A 117 -1.22 -3.21 7.48
CA LEU A 117 -0.09 -2.73 6.70
C LEU A 117 0.90 -3.89 6.53
N VAL A 118 0.90 -4.49 5.35
CA VAL A 118 1.64 -5.72 5.05
C VAL A 118 2.96 -5.38 4.39
N ASP A 119 4.03 -5.50 5.15
CA ASP A 119 5.40 -5.09 4.76
C ASP A 119 5.40 -3.73 4.03
N ALA A 120 4.66 -2.79 4.61
CA ALA A 120 4.33 -1.53 3.98
C ALA A 120 5.46 -0.51 4.12
N SER A 121 5.61 0.34 3.12
CA SER A 121 6.40 1.57 3.20
C SER A 121 5.82 2.48 4.28
N LEU A 122 6.63 2.83 5.28
CA LEU A 122 6.20 3.64 6.43
C LEU A 122 7.01 4.95 6.50
N PRO A 123 6.41 6.04 7.00
CA PRO A 123 7.08 7.35 7.05
C PRO A 123 8.41 7.35 7.79
N GLU A 124 8.52 6.51 8.81
CA GLU A 124 9.70 6.41 9.69
C GLU A 124 10.96 5.94 8.98
N LEU A 125 10.84 5.26 7.82
CA LEU A 125 11.97 4.83 7.02
C LEU A 125 12.68 6.00 6.32
N TYR A 126 11.95 6.97 5.83
CA TYR A 126 12.40 7.91 4.80
C TYR A 126 13.16 9.12 5.36
N THR A 127 14.26 8.89 6.06
CA THR A 127 15.24 9.96 6.37
C THR A 127 15.91 10.43 5.08
N ASP A 128 16.44 11.66 5.06
CA ASP A 128 17.19 12.17 3.89
C ASP A 128 18.33 11.25 3.47
N GLU A 129 19.01 10.63 4.44
CA GLU A 129 20.10 9.68 4.19
C GLU A 129 19.59 8.40 3.53
N GLU A 130 18.49 7.82 4.04
CA GLU A 130 17.89 6.61 3.47
C GLU A 130 17.33 6.86 2.08
N ILE A 131 16.65 7.99 1.88
CA ILE A 131 16.16 8.39 0.55
C ILE A 131 17.32 8.44 -0.46
N ALA A 132 18.45 9.04 -0.07
CA ALA A 132 19.62 9.12 -0.95
C ALA A 132 20.19 7.73 -1.29
N ARG A 133 20.24 6.80 -0.31
CA ARG A 133 20.68 5.41 -0.54
C ARG A 133 19.74 4.68 -1.49
N LEU A 134 18.43 4.76 -1.27
CA LEU A 134 17.42 4.11 -2.11
C LEU A 134 17.43 4.65 -3.53
N VAL A 135 17.57 5.96 -3.73
CA VAL A 135 17.74 6.57 -5.06
C VAL A 135 18.99 6.02 -5.75
N ALA A 136 20.11 5.94 -5.03
CA ALA A 136 21.37 5.42 -5.60
C ALA A 136 21.26 3.93 -5.94
N ALA A 137 20.65 3.13 -5.08
CA ALA A 137 20.46 1.68 -5.29
C ALA A 137 19.57 1.39 -6.51
N ASN A 138 18.50 2.18 -6.71
CA ASN A 138 17.57 1.99 -7.81
C ASN A 138 18.03 2.62 -9.14
N LYS A 139 19.08 3.47 -9.10
CA LYS A 139 19.54 4.20 -10.29
C LYS A 139 19.83 3.32 -11.51
N PRO A 140 20.53 2.15 -11.40
CA PRO A 140 20.81 1.31 -12.57
C PRO A 140 19.51 0.82 -13.25
N GLN A 141 18.51 0.45 -12.48
CA GLN A 141 17.22 -0.02 -13.00
C GLN A 141 16.45 1.13 -13.68
N VAL A 142 16.45 2.31 -13.07
CA VAL A 142 15.82 3.51 -13.62
C VAL A 142 16.53 3.94 -14.93
N ASP A 143 17.85 3.90 -14.98
CA ASP A 143 18.62 4.22 -16.18
C ASP A 143 18.31 3.23 -17.32
N ALA A 144 18.19 1.94 -17.01
CA ALA A 144 17.78 0.92 -17.97
C ALA A 144 16.36 1.16 -18.50
N ALA A 145 15.41 1.49 -17.63
CA ALA A 145 14.05 1.82 -18.02
C ALA A 145 13.99 3.08 -18.91
N LYS A 146 14.80 4.10 -18.61
CA LYS A 146 14.91 5.31 -19.44
C LYS A 146 15.53 5.04 -20.81
N ALA A 147 16.42 4.05 -20.93
CA ALA A 147 16.99 3.65 -22.19
C ALA A 147 15.99 2.90 -23.10
N ASP A 148 14.99 2.24 -22.49
CA ASP A 148 13.90 1.58 -23.22
C ASP A 148 12.55 1.81 -22.52
N PRO A 149 11.86 2.94 -22.76
CA PRO A 149 10.56 3.25 -22.16
C PRO A 149 9.38 2.60 -22.90
N SER A 150 9.61 1.58 -23.70
CA SER A 150 8.57 0.97 -24.56
C SER A 150 7.51 0.22 -23.77
N THR A 151 7.88 -0.37 -22.63
CA THR A 151 6.92 -1.11 -21.79
C THR A 151 6.21 -0.19 -20.78
N LYS A 152 5.02 -0.59 -20.37
CA LYS A 152 4.22 0.12 -19.35
C LYS A 152 4.96 0.14 -18.00
N GLU A 153 5.58 -0.96 -17.64
CA GLU A 153 6.36 -1.13 -16.41
C GLU A 153 7.54 -0.15 -16.35
N ASN A 154 8.28 -0.01 -17.47
CA ASN A 154 9.40 0.93 -17.53
C ASN A 154 8.92 2.38 -17.42
N ARG A 155 7.80 2.74 -18.06
CA ARG A 155 7.24 4.09 -17.94
C ARG A 155 6.77 4.37 -16.50
N GLN A 156 6.16 3.40 -15.82
CA GLN A 156 5.75 3.54 -14.42
C GLN A 156 6.96 3.68 -13.48
N LEU A 157 8.02 2.90 -13.70
CA LEU A 157 9.26 3.03 -12.93
C LEU A 157 9.90 4.42 -13.10
N ILE A 158 9.92 4.94 -14.33
CA ILE A 158 10.42 6.29 -14.62
C ILE A 158 9.55 7.33 -13.87
N ALA A 159 8.23 7.24 -14.00
CA ALA A 159 7.30 8.16 -13.36
C ALA A 159 7.46 8.20 -11.83
N THR A 160 7.66 7.03 -11.21
CA THR A 160 7.92 6.92 -9.76
C THR A 160 9.27 7.55 -9.40
N ALA A 161 10.32 7.27 -10.17
CA ALA A 161 11.66 7.76 -9.89
C ALA A 161 11.79 9.29 -10.04
N GLU A 162 11.03 9.91 -10.94
CA GLU A 162 11.07 11.37 -11.19
C GLU A 162 10.62 12.20 -9.97
N ASN A 163 9.78 11.66 -9.12
CA ASN A 163 9.28 12.36 -7.91
C ASN A 163 9.71 11.68 -6.60
N TYR A 164 10.60 10.70 -6.66
CA TYR A 164 10.91 9.83 -5.53
C TYR A 164 11.39 10.62 -4.29
N ALA A 165 12.47 11.39 -4.43
CA ALA A 165 13.06 12.07 -3.29
C ALA A 165 12.14 13.14 -2.67
N PRO A 166 11.58 14.12 -3.41
CA PRO A 166 10.72 15.14 -2.81
C PRO A 166 9.45 14.56 -2.20
N MET A 167 8.88 13.51 -2.81
CA MET A 167 7.68 12.84 -2.30
C MET A 167 7.97 12.12 -0.97
N HIS A 168 9.09 11.39 -0.87
CA HIS A 168 9.43 10.68 0.37
C HIS A 168 9.92 11.61 1.49
N GLN A 169 10.56 12.74 1.16
CA GLN A 169 10.84 13.80 2.14
C GLN A 169 9.54 14.37 2.74
N ALA A 170 8.53 14.60 1.91
CA ALA A 170 7.21 15.01 2.39
C ALA A 170 6.52 13.89 3.18
N TYR A 171 6.66 12.63 2.72
CA TYR A 171 6.07 11.46 3.37
C TYR A 171 6.65 11.22 4.77
N HIS A 172 7.94 11.45 4.98
CA HIS A 172 8.57 11.36 6.30
C HIS A 172 7.90 12.24 7.37
N GLN A 173 7.23 13.32 6.97
CA GLN A 173 6.50 14.23 7.86
C GLN A 173 5.03 13.82 8.08
N VAL A 174 4.59 12.71 7.48
CA VAL A 174 3.20 12.25 7.60
C VAL A 174 3.03 11.42 8.86
N SER A 175 2.06 11.83 9.69
CA SER A 175 1.69 11.07 10.89
C SER A 175 0.42 10.26 10.63
N TRP A 176 0.41 9.01 11.07
CA TRP A 176 -0.79 8.21 11.11
C TRP A 176 -1.74 8.70 12.21
N PRO A 177 -3.05 8.85 11.97
CA PRO A 177 -3.98 9.31 13.01
C PRO A 177 -4.13 8.30 14.16
N ASP A 178 -3.99 8.75 15.41
CA ASP A 178 -4.14 7.89 16.60
C ASP A 178 -5.53 7.29 16.76
N SER A 179 -6.55 7.90 16.14
CA SER A 179 -7.93 7.39 16.17
C SER A 179 -8.17 6.20 15.23
N VAL A 180 -7.20 5.83 14.39
CA VAL A 180 -7.32 4.73 13.45
C VAL A 180 -6.32 3.64 13.81
N PRO A 181 -6.77 2.48 14.32
CA PRO A 181 -5.89 1.38 14.66
C PRO A 181 -5.23 0.78 13.43
N ALA A 182 -4.01 0.27 13.62
CA ALA A 182 -3.26 -0.37 12.56
C ALA A 182 -2.50 -1.61 13.06
N THR A 183 -2.53 -2.68 12.29
CA THR A 183 -1.62 -3.82 12.45
C THR A 183 -0.56 -3.75 11.36
N VAL A 184 0.72 -3.68 11.75
CA VAL A 184 1.84 -3.80 10.83
C VAL A 184 2.33 -5.23 10.85
N ILE A 185 2.43 -5.85 9.69
CA ILE A 185 3.07 -7.14 9.50
C ILE A 185 4.37 -6.88 8.74
N VAL A 186 5.52 -7.07 9.39
CA VAL A 186 6.84 -6.87 8.78
C VAL A 186 7.47 -8.21 8.42
N SER A 187 8.09 -8.33 7.26
CA SER A 187 8.81 -9.52 6.83
C SER A 187 10.14 -9.68 7.59
N GLU A 188 10.53 -10.92 7.86
CA GLU A 188 11.84 -11.19 8.46
C GLU A 188 12.99 -10.87 7.49
N LYS A 189 12.85 -11.24 6.20
CA LYS A 189 13.89 -11.07 5.19
C LYS A 189 13.88 -9.68 4.52
N THR A 190 12.83 -8.90 4.69
CA THR A 190 12.63 -7.55 4.13
C THR A 190 12.75 -7.45 2.59
N PRO A 191 12.42 -6.32 1.95
CA PRO A 191 12.65 -6.11 0.52
C PRO A 191 14.10 -5.76 0.16
N PHE A 192 15.01 -5.63 1.15
CA PHE A 192 16.37 -5.17 0.94
C PHE A 192 17.36 -6.33 0.96
N ASP A 193 17.23 -7.24 -0.01
CA ASP A 193 18.15 -8.33 -0.19
C ASP A 193 19.56 -7.82 -0.56
N GLY A 194 20.56 -8.17 0.23
CA GLY A 194 21.94 -7.72 0.04
C GLY A 194 22.32 -6.43 0.77
N SER A 195 21.39 -5.73 1.44
CA SER A 195 21.68 -4.58 2.31
C SER A 195 21.19 -4.81 3.73
N PRO A 196 22.03 -5.37 4.63
CA PRO A 196 21.64 -5.59 6.02
C PRO A 196 21.24 -4.31 6.77
N GLU A 197 21.84 -3.18 6.40
CA GLU A 197 21.55 -1.87 7.00
C GLU A 197 20.13 -1.41 6.64
N ASP A 198 19.80 -1.39 5.34
CA ASP A 198 18.46 -0.97 4.88
C ASP A 198 17.39 -1.97 5.36
N ALA A 199 17.72 -3.27 5.42
CA ALA A 199 16.87 -4.28 6.01
C ALA A 199 16.58 -4.02 7.51
N GLN A 200 17.58 -3.56 8.27
CA GLN A 200 17.37 -3.20 9.67
C GLN A 200 16.53 -1.93 9.80
N LEU A 201 16.80 -0.91 8.97
CA LEU A 201 16.00 0.33 8.96
C LEU A 201 14.54 0.08 8.62
N TRP A 202 14.26 -0.84 7.71
CA TRP A 202 12.89 -1.27 7.40
C TRP A 202 12.16 -1.84 8.62
N ARG A 203 12.82 -2.76 9.36
CA ARG A 203 12.26 -3.33 10.60
C ARG A 203 12.13 -2.29 11.72
N ASP A 204 13.10 -1.40 11.83
CA ASP A 204 13.10 -0.32 12.83
C ASP A 204 11.98 0.68 12.56
N ALA A 205 11.73 1.01 11.28
CA ALA A 205 10.59 1.84 10.87
C ALA A 205 9.25 1.22 11.27
N ALA A 206 9.08 -0.09 11.03
CA ALA A 206 7.88 -0.81 11.45
C ALA A 206 7.70 -0.80 12.98
N ALA A 207 8.79 -0.98 13.72
CA ALA A 207 8.77 -0.94 15.19
C ALA A 207 8.49 0.48 15.71
N ALA A 208 9.07 1.51 15.10
CA ALA A 208 8.83 2.90 15.45
C ALA A 208 7.38 3.31 15.19
N PHE A 209 6.84 2.96 14.02
CA PHE A 209 5.43 3.21 13.70
C PHE A 209 4.48 2.57 14.72
N ALA A 210 4.69 1.29 15.05
CA ALA A 210 3.84 0.59 16.02
C ALA A 210 3.92 1.22 17.41
N LYS A 211 5.12 1.67 17.84
CA LYS A 211 5.34 2.32 19.13
C LYS A 211 4.74 3.73 19.21
N ALA A 212 4.54 4.39 18.07
CA ALA A 212 4.11 5.79 18.02
C ALA A 212 2.62 6.01 18.35
N GLY A 213 1.79 4.96 18.43
CA GLY A 213 0.37 5.10 18.75
C GLY A 213 -0.18 3.95 19.62
N PRO A 214 -1.25 4.20 20.41
CA PRO A 214 -1.75 3.24 21.38
C PRO A 214 -2.42 2.01 20.75
N ASP A 215 -3.06 2.19 19.60
CA ASP A 215 -3.83 1.15 18.90
C ASP A 215 -3.09 0.63 17.65
N ARG A 216 -1.76 0.58 17.74
CA ARG A 216 -0.90 0.04 16.68
C ARG A 216 -0.17 -1.20 17.19
N THR A 217 -0.14 -2.24 16.38
CA THR A 217 0.53 -3.50 16.70
C THR A 217 1.54 -3.87 15.62
N LEU A 218 2.59 -4.58 16.03
CA LEU A 218 3.62 -5.10 15.14
C LEU A 218 3.67 -6.62 15.23
N ILE A 219 3.70 -7.26 14.07
CA ILE A 219 3.87 -8.71 13.92
C ILE A 219 5.00 -8.97 12.94
N THR A 220 5.91 -9.86 13.28
CA THR A 220 6.94 -10.32 12.35
C THR A 220 6.47 -11.58 11.63
N ALA A 221 6.44 -11.54 10.30
CA ALA A 221 6.21 -12.71 9.45
C ALA A 221 7.50 -13.54 9.37
N VAL A 222 7.68 -14.43 10.35
CA VAL A 222 8.89 -15.27 10.47
C VAL A 222 9.03 -16.15 9.24
N GLY A 223 10.24 -16.19 8.66
CA GLY A 223 10.59 -16.96 7.48
C GLY A 223 10.16 -16.32 6.16
N SER A 224 9.33 -15.26 6.19
CA SER A 224 8.82 -14.63 4.98
C SER A 224 9.78 -13.60 4.40
N SER A 225 9.76 -13.51 3.07
CA SER A 225 10.28 -12.38 2.30
C SER A 225 9.25 -11.24 2.25
N HIS A 226 9.51 -10.26 1.39
CA HIS A 226 8.60 -9.14 1.12
C HIS A 226 7.20 -9.57 0.64
N ASP A 227 7.10 -10.75 0.00
CA ASP A 227 5.84 -11.27 -0.54
C ASP A 227 4.96 -11.99 0.51
N ILE A 228 4.79 -11.38 1.69
CA ILE A 228 4.01 -11.95 2.80
C ILE A 228 2.62 -12.45 2.35
N PRO A 229 1.83 -11.72 1.53
CA PRO A 229 0.52 -12.19 1.07
C PRO A 229 0.55 -13.51 0.31
N ILE A 230 1.65 -13.80 -0.34
CA ILE A 230 1.86 -15.04 -1.11
C ILE A 230 2.43 -16.14 -0.22
N GLU A 231 3.43 -15.83 0.62
CA GLU A 231 4.16 -16.81 1.44
C GLU A 231 3.46 -17.14 2.75
N ARG A 232 2.75 -16.17 3.33
CA ARG A 232 2.04 -16.29 4.62
C ARG A 232 0.60 -15.77 4.52
N PRO A 233 -0.19 -16.26 3.54
CA PRO A 233 -1.59 -15.84 3.38
C PRO A 233 -2.43 -16.10 4.63
N ASP A 234 -2.11 -17.13 5.41
CA ASP A 234 -2.73 -17.48 6.68
C ASP A 234 -2.60 -16.35 7.71
N LEU A 235 -1.39 -15.78 7.82
CA LEU A 235 -1.12 -14.67 8.73
C LEU A 235 -1.88 -13.40 8.32
N VAL A 236 -1.81 -13.04 7.04
CA VAL A 236 -2.50 -11.86 6.51
C VAL A 236 -4.02 -11.99 6.71
N LEU A 237 -4.58 -13.16 6.38
CA LEU A 237 -6.01 -13.44 6.58
C LEU A 237 -6.41 -13.29 8.04
N SER A 238 -5.65 -13.89 8.96
CA SER A 238 -5.93 -13.82 10.40
C SER A 238 -5.97 -12.38 10.92
N GLU A 239 -5.04 -11.53 10.49
CA GLU A 239 -5.02 -10.14 10.95
C GLU A 239 -6.15 -9.29 10.33
N ILE A 240 -6.54 -9.59 9.08
CA ILE A 240 -7.72 -8.98 8.45
C ILE A 240 -9.00 -9.38 9.19
N GLU A 241 -9.16 -10.66 9.52
CA GLU A 241 -10.32 -11.16 10.30
C GLU A 241 -10.43 -10.49 11.66
N LYS A 242 -9.31 -10.38 12.39
CA LYS A 242 -9.27 -9.69 13.69
C LYS A 242 -9.70 -8.23 13.55
N MET A 243 -9.16 -7.53 12.55
CA MET A 243 -9.49 -6.13 12.30
C MET A 243 -10.96 -5.97 11.93
N ALA A 244 -11.49 -6.83 11.04
CA ALA A 244 -12.90 -6.80 10.63
C ALA A 244 -13.84 -7.06 11.80
N THR A 245 -13.55 -8.07 12.63
CA THR A 245 -14.35 -8.41 13.83
C THR A 245 -14.38 -7.27 14.85
N ALA A 246 -13.26 -6.57 15.03
CA ALA A 246 -13.18 -5.44 15.96
C ALA A 246 -13.93 -4.20 15.48
N ARG A 247 -14.34 -4.13 14.20
CA ARG A 247 -14.93 -2.95 13.53
C ARG A 247 -16.31 -3.21 12.91
N GLY A 248 -16.79 -4.47 12.94
CA GLY A 248 -18.13 -4.89 12.48
C GLY A 248 -19.29 -4.50 13.37
#